data_d4aceb62bb22c58ddbe0d28ca2c3a77c
#
_entry.id   d4aceb62bb22c58ddbe0d28ca2c3a77c
#
_cell.length_a   1.000
_cell.length_b   1.000
_cell.length_c   1.000
_cell.angle_alpha   90.00
_cell.angle_beta   90.00
_cell.angle_gamma   90.00
#
_symmetry.space_group_name_H-M   'P 1'
#
loop_
_entity.id
_entity.type
_entity.pdbx_description
1 polymer ?
#
loop_
_entity_poly.entity_id
_entity_poly.type
_entity_poly.pdbx_seq_one_letter_code
_entity_poly.pdbx_strand_id
1 'polypeptide(L)'
;HAFRDETKESLFNLAKIYEQIDYNQDLRNTNVVTTGSFQWEHGIPDTKVIFVPNPNGRFKVSWVPPYHLQNNVIVRNGIKYPGNEHIGAFGCDSYDISGTVFGSGSKGALHGLTKFSMEDAPANMFFLEYVARPDTAETFFEDVLMACVFYGMPILAENNKPRLLYHIKRRGYRGFSMNRPDKTINNLSSTEKEIGGMPNSSEDMKQAHAAAIESYINSYVGLKEDGMYGDMYFNRTLNDWTKFKINDRTKYDASISSGLAIMACNRNMYKPVANVQREKINLGFARYANNGANSKIIR
;
A
#
# COMPACT_ATOMS: atom_id res chain seq x y z
N HIS A 1 -13.29 -7.31 32.48
CA HIS A 1 -12.07 -8.07 32.85
C HIS A 1 -11.39 -8.69 31.62
N ALA A 2 -12.10 -9.14 30.58
CA ALA A 2 -11.53 -9.68 29.35
C ALA A 2 -10.70 -8.66 28.55
N PHE A 3 -11.10 -7.39 28.55
CA PHE A 3 -10.36 -6.31 27.89
C PHE A 3 -8.96 -6.02 28.44
N ARG A 4 -8.68 -6.38 29.68
CA ARG A 4 -7.37 -6.12 30.32
C ARG A 4 -6.31 -7.16 29.98
N ASP A 5 -6.69 -8.38 29.64
CA ASP A 5 -5.72 -9.45 29.34
C ASP A 5 -5.29 -9.42 27.85
N GLU A 6 -6.20 -9.05 26.94
CA GLU A 6 -5.85 -8.88 25.52
C GLU A 6 -4.91 -7.70 25.24
N THR A 7 -5.01 -6.61 26.01
CA THR A 7 -4.15 -5.43 25.84
C THR A 7 -2.69 -5.66 26.21
N LYS A 8 -2.38 -6.68 27.01
CA LYS A 8 -0.99 -7.00 27.40
C LYS A 8 -0.24 -7.81 26.34
N GLU A 9 -0.93 -8.43 25.39
CA GLU A 9 -0.31 -9.26 24.34
C GLU A 9 -0.31 -8.61 22.95
N SER A 10 -1.03 -7.49 22.75
CA SER A 10 -1.09 -6.84 21.45
C SER A 10 0.15 -6.00 21.19
N LEU A 11 0.68 -6.16 19.98
CA LEU A 11 1.80 -5.36 19.49
C LEU A 11 1.38 -3.92 19.13
N PHE A 12 0.10 -3.71 18.76
CA PHE A 12 -0.41 -2.46 18.23
C PHE A 12 -1.39 -1.77 19.19
N ASN A 13 -1.67 -0.49 18.93
CA ASN A 13 -2.64 0.30 19.69
C ASN A 13 -4.06 -0.15 19.39
N LEU A 14 -4.58 -1.07 20.21
CA LEU A 14 -5.92 -1.64 20.05
C LEU A 14 -7.03 -0.60 20.17
N ALA A 15 -6.86 0.42 21.03
CA ALA A 15 -7.88 1.44 21.20
C ALA A 15 -8.18 2.15 19.87
N LYS A 16 -7.14 2.62 19.17
CA LYS A 16 -7.30 3.25 17.85
C LYS A 16 -7.91 2.32 16.81
N ILE A 17 -7.53 1.04 16.82
CA ILE A 17 -8.08 0.06 15.88
C ILE A 17 -9.58 -0.15 16.13
N TYR A 18 -10.01 -0.34 17.39
CA TYR A 18 -11.42 -0.53 17.72
C TYR A 18 -12.25 0.73 17.46
N GLU A 19 -11.73 1.92 17.79
CA GLU A 19 -12.38 3.18 17.42
C GLU A 19 -12.63 3.28 15.91
N GLN A 20 -11.67 2.88 15.09
CA GLN A 20 -11.82 2.88 13.63
C GLN A 20 -12.85 1.83 13.17
N ILE A 21 -12.86 0.63 13.77
CA ILE A 21 -13.85 -0.41 13.45
C ILE A 21 -15.26 0.07 13.77
N ASP A 22 -15.47 0.68 14.93
CA ASP A 22 -16.75 1.22 15.35
C ASP A 22 -17.21 2.34 14.41
N TYR A 23 -16.31 3.25 14.03
CA TYR A 23 -16.59 4.28 13.04
C TYR A 23 -16.99 3.71 11.68
N ASN A 24 -16.31 2.68 11.20
CA ASN A 24 -16.62 2.03 9.93
C ASN A 24 -17.97 1.30 9.94
N GLN A 25 -18.45 0.86 11.11
CA GLN A 25 -19.73 0.18 11.27
C GLN A 25 -20.92 1.13 11.38
N ASP A 26 -20.68 2.43 11.58
CA ASP A 26 -21.75 3.44 11.53
C ASP A 26 -22.42 3.40 10.15
N LEU A 27 -23.76 3.37 10.13
CA LEU A 27 -24.56 3.28 8.90
C LEU A 27 -24.21 4.36 7.86
N ARG A 28 -23.73 5.52 8.32
CA ARG A 28 -23.29 6.63 7.45
C ARG A 28 -22.02 6.30 6.68
N ASN A 29 -21.20 5.38 7.18
CA ASN A 29 -19.88 5.04 6.64
C ASN A 29 -19.84 3.69 5.91
N THR A 30 -20.91 2.89 6.00
CA THR A 30 -20.94 1.52 5.41
C THR A 30 -20.87 1.50 3.89
N ASN A 31 -21.21 2.60 3.22
CA ASN A 31 -21.24 2.69 1.75
C ASN A 31 -19.92 3.18 1.13
N VAL A 32 -18.89 3.43 1.93
CA VAL A 32 -17.59 3.90 1.41
C VAL A 32 -16.87 2.81 0.63
N VAL A 33 -17.07 1.53 0.99
CA VAL A 33 -16.39 0.41 0.37
C VAL A 33 -17.29 -0.28 -0.64
N THR A 34 -16.83 -0.36 -1.89
CA THR A 34 -17.50 -1.09 -2.97
C THR A 34 -16.80 -2.42 -3.21
N THR A 35 -17.57 -3.52 -3.24
CA THR A 35 -17.07 -4.84 -3.64
C THR A 35 -17.14 -4.98 -5.16
N GLY A 36 -16.10 -5.55 -5.77
CA GLY A 36 -16.06 -5.71 -7.22
C GLY A 36 -14.94 -6.60 -7.74
N SER A 37 -14.77 -6.57 -9.05
CA SER A 37 -13.73 -7.31 -9.77
C SER A 37 -13.08 -6.42 -10.82
N PHE A 38 -11.79 -6.60 -11.06
CA PHE A 38 -11.12 -6.05 -12.24
C PHE A 38 -11.23 -7.01 -13.41
N GLN A 39 -11.36 -6.48 -14.60
CA GLN A 39 -11.46 -7.25 -15.82
C GLN A 39 -10.71 -6.52 -16.94
N TRP A 40 -10.05 -7.28 -17.82
CA TRP A 40 -9.51 -6.74 -19.05
C TRP A 40 -10.67 -6.28 -19.96
N GLU A 41 -10.50 -5.15 -20.60
CA GLU A 41 -11.49 -4.63 -21.56
C GLU A 41 -11.73 -5.66 -22.67
N HIS A 42 -13.00 -5.97 -22.91
CA HIS A 42 -13.43 -7.03 -23.83
C HIS A 42 -12.86 -8.43 -23.54
N GLY A 43 -12.35 -8.68 -22.33
CA GLY A 43 -11.71 -9.96 -21.98
C GLY A 43 -10.35 -10.19 -22.64
N ILE A 44 -9.75 -9.16 -23.26
CA ILE A 44 -8.47 -9.28 -23.97
C ILE A 44 -7.33 -8.86 -23.03
N PRO A 45 -6.43 -9.79 -22.65
CA PRO A 45 -5.30 -9.48 -21.77
C PRO A 45 -4.41 -8.35 -22.33
N ASP A 46 -3.81 -7.59 -21.42
CA ASP A 46 -2.86 -6.51 -21.72
C ASP A 46 -3.46 -5.30 -22.45
N THR A 47 -4.77 -5.17 -22.46
CA THR A 47 -5.52 -3.99 -22.87
C THR A 47 -5.75 -3.05 -21.67
N LYS A 48 -6.81 -2.26 -21.69
CA LYS A 48 -7.25 -1.53 -20.49
C LYS A 48 -7.93 -2.46 -19.49
N VAL A 49 -7.87 -2.09 -18.23
CA VAL A 49 -8.60 -2.75 -17.16
C VAL A 49 -9.78 -1.88 -16.76
N ILE A 50 -10.91 -2.49 -16.51
CA ILE A 50 -12.12 -1.87 -15.97
C ILE A 50 -12.43 -2.44 -14.59
N PHE A 51 -12.93 -1.61 -13.68
CA PHE A 51 -13.48 -2.06 -12.40
C PHE A 51 -14.99 -2.25 -12.55
N VAL A 52 -15.48 -3.45 -12.21
CA VAL A 52 -16.90 -3.81 -12.30
C VAL A 52 -17.39 -4.06 -10.87
N PRO A 53 -18.29 -3.21 -10.34
CA PRO A 53 -18.97 -3.47 -9.07
C PRO A 53 -19.71 -4.81 -9.13
N ASN A 54 -19.45 -5.68 -8.16
CA ASN A 54 -20.01 -7.01 -8.10
C ASN A 54 -20.04 -7.50 -6.64
N PRO A 55 -21.19 -7.82 -6.05
CA PRO A 55 -21.27 -8.30 -4.67
C PRO A 55 -20.44 -9.56 -4.40
N ASN A 56 -20.23 -10.39 -5.41
CA ASN A 56 -19.41 -11.60 -5.34
C ASN A 56 -17.95 -11.38 -5.77
N GLY A 57 -17.55 -10.13 -6.01
CA GLY A 57 -16.18 -9.76 -6.33
C GLY A 57 -15.22 -10.03 -5.17
N ARG A 58 -13.95 -10.20 -5.51
CA ARG A 58 -12.91 -10.47 -4.51
C ARG A 58 -12.23 -9.21 -3.97
N PHE A 59 -12.41 -8.08 -4.64
CA PHE A 59 -11.82 -6.80 -4.26
C PHE A 59 -12.80 -5.97 -3.45
N LYS A 60 -12.28 -5.28 -2.44
CA LYS A 60 -12.95 -4.20 -1.73
C LYS A 60 -12.21 -2.91 -2.02
N VAL A 61 -12.91 -1.91 -2.49
CA VAL A 61 -12.35 -0.65 -2.99
C VAL A 61 -13.06 0.51 -2.31
N SER A 62 -12.31 1.42 -1.70
CA SER A 62 -12.82 2.64 -1.09
C SER A 62 -12.56 3.90 -1.92
N TRP A 63 -11.68 3.81 -2.92
CA TRP A 63 -11.41 4.90 -3.86
C TRP A 63 -11.10 4.34 -5.25
N VAL A 64 -11.80 4.90 -6.25
CA VAL A 64 -11.53 4.65 -7.67
C VAL A 64 -10.91 5.92 -8.24
N PRO A 65 -9.74 5.84 -8.89
CA PRO A 65 -9.09 7.03 -9.42
C PRO A 65 -9.90 7.69 -10.54
N PRO A 66 -9.79 9.01 -10.71
CA PRO A 66 -10.35 9.71 -11.87
C PRO A 66 -9.90 9.07 -13.18
N TYR A 67 -10.71 9.19 -14.23
CA TYR A 67 -10.50 8.50 -15.51
C TYR A 67 -9.10 8.74 -16.11
N HIS A 68 -8.56 9.95 -15.97
CA HIS A 68 -7.23 10.30 -16.51
C HIS A 68 -6.08 9.61 -15.77
N LEU A 69 -6.29 9.14 -14.55
CA LEU A 69 -5.31 8.37 -13.77
C LEU A 69 -5.47 6.86 -13.95
N GLN A 70 -6.61 6.40 -14.53
CA GLN A 70 -6.82 4.98 -14.77
C GLN A 70 -5.96 4.48 -15.93
N ASN A 71 -5.43 3.26 -15.78
CA ASN A 71 -4.61 2.60 -16.80
C ASN A 71 -3.42 3.44 -17.28
N ASN A 72 -2.85 4.26 -16.40
CA ASN A 72 -1.67 5.06 -16.72
C ASN A 72 -0.43 4.17 -16.74
N VAL A 73 -0.12 3.63 -17.90
CA VAL A 73 1.01 2.71 -18.14
C VAL A 73 1.96 3.33 -19.15
N ILE A 74 3.23 3.41 -18.79
CA ILE A 74 4.31 3.96 -19.62
C ILE A 74 5.12 2.80 -20.20
N VAL A 75 5.30 2.76 -21.51
CA VAL A 75 6.13 1.73 -22.16
C VAL A 75 7.49 2.30 -22.52
N ARG A 76 8.55 1.63 -22.06
CA ARG A 76 9.95 1.99 -22.39
C ARG A 76 10.72 0.71 -22.74
N ASN A 77 11.28 0.66 -23.93
CA ASN A 77 12.04 -0.51 -24.43
C ASN A 77 11.28 -1.85 -24.29
N GLY A 78 9.97 -1.84 -24.56
CA GLY A 78 9.13 -3.02 -24.47
C GLY A 78 8.72 -3.43 -23.03
N ILE A 79 9.17 -2.70 -22.01
CA ILE A 79 8.81 -2.93 -20.62
C ILE A 79 7.76 -1.88 -20.21
N LYS A 80 6.69 -2.34 -19.54
CA LYS A 80 5.62 -1.52 -19.00
C LYS A 80 5.96 -1.06 -17.58
N TYR A 81 5.75 0.23 -17.31
CA TYR A 81 6.00 0.90 -16.03
C TYR A 81 4.71 1.58 -15.52
N PRO A 82 4.53 1.69 -14.20
CA PRO A 82 3.42 2.44 -13.63
C PRO A 82 3.61 3.94 -13.85
N GLY A 83 2.58 4.63 -14.36
CA GLY A 83 2.61 6.08 -14.54
C GLY A 83 2.28 6.86 -13.27
N ASN A 84 1.65 6.22 -12.27
CA ASN A 84 1.18 6.83 -11.04
C ASN A 84 2.00 6.41 -9.80
N GLU A 85 3.29 6.10 -9.96
CA GLU A 85 4.15 5.68 -8.85
C GLU A 85 4.28 6.74 -7.74
N HIS A 86 4.04 8.00 -8.07
CA HIS A 86 4.04 9.12 -7.13
C HIS A 86 2.75 9.20 -6.29
N ILE A 87 1.64 8.58 -6.75
CA ILE A 87 0.34 8.62 -6.06
C ILE A 87 0.23 7.54 -4.99
N GLY A 88 0.73 6.34 -5.25
CA GLY A 88 0.60 5.23 -4.32
C GLY A 88 1.38 4.00 -4.72
N ALA A 89 1.20 2.93 -3.95
CA ALA A 89 1.80 1.63 -4.22
C ALA A 89 0.94 0.51 -3.62
N PHE A 90 1.16 -0.69 -4.13
CA PHE A 90 0.59 -1.92 -3.59
C PHE A 90 1.60 -2.68 -2.75
N GLY A 91 1.11 -3.37 -1.72
CA GLY A 91 1.84 -4.41 -1.00
C GLY A 91 1.14 -5.76 -1.21
N CYS A 92 1.91 -6.83 -1.41
CA CYS A 92 1.35 -8.14 -1.70
C CYS A 92 2.06 -9.26 -0.95
N ASP A 93 1.27 -10.08 -0.27
CA ASP A 93 1.65 -11.41 0.20
C ASP A 93 1.04 -12.45 -0.74
N SER A 94 1.88 -13.12 -1.53
CA SER A 94 1.46 -14.10 -2.53
C SER A 94 1.60 -15.53 -2.01
N TYR A 95 1.02 -16.48 -2.74
CA TYR A 95 1.22 -17.90 -2.51
C TYR A 95 1.62 -18.61 -3.82
N ASP A 96 2.44 -19.64 -3.72
CA ASP A 96 2.99 -20.33 -4.89
C ASP A 96 2.24 -21.59 -5.28
N ILE A 97 1.49 -22.23 -4.35
CA ILE A 97 0.85 -23.52 -4.55
C ILE A 97 -0.66 -23.39 -4.59
N SER A 98 -1.28 -23.80 -5.68
CA SER A 98 -2.72 -23.74 -5.89
C SER A 98 -3.52 -24.74 -5.07
N GLY A 99 -2.97 -25.94 -4.79
CA GLY A 99 -3.65 -27.01 -4.08
C GLY A 99 -3.10 -27.28 -2.69
N THR A 100 -3.96 -27.42 -1.70
CA THR A 100 -3.66 -28.06 -0.41
C THR A 100 -4.61 -29.22 -0.21
N VAL A 101 -4.09 -30.34 0.27
CA VAL A 101 -4.85 -31.60 0.45
C VAL A 101 -6.01 -31.45 1.45
N PHE A 102 -6.05 -30.36 2.26
CA PHE A 102 -7.04 -30.14 3.32
C PHE A 102 -7.67 -28.74 3.37
N GLY A 103 -7.68 -27.99 2.30
CA GLY A 103 -8.45 -26.72 2.22
C GLY A 103 -7.98 -25.55 3.10
N SER A 104 -6.95 -25.71 3.94
CA SER A 104 -6.44 -24.72 4.90
C SER A 104 -5.16 -24.01 4.46
N GLY A 105 -5.01 -23.74 3.17
CA GLY A 105 -3.81 -23.05 2.67
C GLY A 105 -3.84 -21.53 2.90
N SER A 106 -2.66 -20.89 2.96
CA SER A 106 -2.50 -19.43 2.98
C SER A 106 -3.32 -18.76 1.88
N LYS A 107 -3.93 -17.65 2.18
CA LYS A 107 -4.61 -16.79 1.21
C LYS A 107 -3.59 -15.87 0.55
N GLY A 108 -3.88 -15.41 -0.65
CA GLY A 108 -3.17 -14.27 -1.21
C GLY A 108 -3.80 -12.98 -0.69
N ALA A 109 -2.98 -11.98 -0.42
CA ALA A 109 -3.45 -10.69 0.01
C ALA A 109 -2.75 -9.56 -0.77
N LEU A 110 -3.54 -8.54 -1.14
CA LEU A 110 -3.08 -7.32 -1.79
C LEU A 110 -3.73 -6.11 -1.12
N HIS A 111 -2.92 -5.12 -0.79
CA HIS A 111 -3.41 -3.84 -0.29
C HIS A 111 -2.84 -2.69 -1.12
N GLY A 112 -3.69 -1.72 -1.45
CA GLY A 112 -3.28 -0.48 -2.09
C GLY A 112 -3.31 0.67 -1.10
N LEU A 113 -2.23 1.46 -1.05
CA LEU A 113 -2.08 2.63 -0.19
C LEU A 113 -1.66 3.84 -1.01
N THR A 114 -2.34 4.98 -0.81
CA THR A 114 -1.95 6.25 -1.41
C THR A 114 -0.87 6.94 -0.57
N LYS A 115 -0.05 7.74 -1.26
CA LYS A 115 0.89 8.70 -0.69
C LYS A 115 0.25 10.10 -0.69
N PHE A 116 0.91 11.06 -0.08
CA PHE A 116 0.62 12.46 -0.38
C PHE A 116 1.09 12.79 -1.80
N SER A 117 0.21 13.35 -2.61
CA SER A 117 0.53 13.81 -3.96
C SER A 117 -0.25 15.09 -4.27
N MET A 118 0.09 15.74 -5.38
CA MET A 118 -0.64 16.92 -5.89
C MET A 118 -1.79 16.53 -6.83
N GLU A 119 -1.98 15.25 -7.06
CA GLU A 119 -3.08 14.71 -7.86
C GLU A 119 -4.39 14.68 -7.07
N ASP A 120 -5.51 14.50 -7.78
CA ASP A 120 -6.83 14.29 -7.18
C ASP A 120 -6.94 12.87 -6.60
N ALA A 121 -6.25 12.67 -5.50
CA ALA A 121 -6.16 11.40 -4.78
C ALA A 121 -6.15 11.63 -3.26
N PRO A 122 -6.77 10.75 -2.47
CA PRO A 122 -6.67 10.82 -1.01
C PRO A 122 -5.22 10.62 -0.57
N ALA A 123 -4.83 11.21 0.56
CA ALA A 123 -3.49 11.07 1.12
C ALA A 123 -3.45 10.02 2.23
N ASN A 124 -2.45 9.15 2.20
CA ASN A 124 -2.19 8.15 3.25
C ASN A 124 -3.38 7.22 3.54
N MET A 125 -4.20 6.94 2.54
CA MET A 125 -5.41 6.12 2.64
C MET A 125 -5.20 4.74 2.04
N PHE A 126 -5.60 3.69 2.77
CA PHE A 126 -5.78 2.38 2.15
C PHE A 126 -7.03 2.42 1.25
N PHE A 127 -6.83 2.25 -0.05
CA PHE A 127 -7.90 2.36 -1.03
C PHE A 127 -8.38 1.02 -1.58
N LEU A 128 -7.63 -0.06 -1.37
CA LEU A 128 -7.97 -1.40 -1.85
C LEU A 128 -7.53 -2.47 -0.87
N GLU A 129 -8.44 -3.42 -0.62
CA GLU A 129 -8.19 -4.69 0.07
C GLU A 129 -8.61 -5.85 -0.82
N TYR A 130 -7.73 -6.82 -1.01
CA TYR A 130 -8.01 -8.13 -1.57
C TYR A 130 -7.38 -9.18 -0.65
N VAL A 131 -8.20 -10.06 -0.09
CA VAL A 131 -7.71 -11.20 0.71
C VAL A 131 -8.54 -12.42 0.33
N ALA A 132 -8.05 -13.21 -0.61
CA ALA A 132 -8.78 -14.36 -1.13
C ALA A 132 -7.82 -15.48 -1.53
N ARG A 133 -8.38 -16.65 -1.74
CA ARG A 133 -7.70 -17.79 -2.36
C ARG A 133 -8.56 -18.29 -3.51
N PRO A 134 -8.40 -17.77 -4.72
CA PRO A 134 -9.04 -18.32 -5.91
C PRO A 134 -8.55 -19.76 -6.20
N ASP A 135 -9.27 -20.46 -7.07
CA ASP A 135 -9.00 -21.88 -7.36
C ASP A 135 -7.59 -22.15 -7.88
N THR A 136 -6.99 -21.16 -8.56
CA THR A 136 -5.62 -21.26 -9.05
C THR A 136 -4.78 -20.06 -8.62
N ALA A 137 -3.47 -20.26 -8.44
CA ALA A 137 -2.55 -19.17 -8.15
C ALA A 137 -2.44 -18.19 -9.33
N GLU A 138 -2.58 -18.68 -10.55
CA GLU A 138 -2.57 -17.88 -11.77
C GLU A 138 -3.73 -16.88 -11.80
N THR A 139 -4.92 -17.26 -11.32
CA THR A 139 -6.06 -16.35 -11.17
C THR A 139 -5.73 -15.23 -10.18
N PHE A 140 -5.08 -15.56 -9.06
CA PHE A 140 -4.62 -14.54 -8.11
C PHE A 140 -3.59 -13.59 -8.75
N PHE A 141 -2.62 -14.14 -9.49
CA PHE A 141 -1.60 -13.31 -10.14
C PHE A 141 -2.18 -12.36 -11.18
N GLU A 142 -3.18 -12.82 -11.91
CA GLU A 142 -3.88 -12.01 -12.90
C GLU A 142 -4.73 -10.92 -12.24
N ASP A 143 -5.45 -11.25 -11.16
CA ASP A 143 -6.19 -10.26 -10.34
C ASP A 143 -5.26 -9.15 -9.84
N VAL A 144 -4.10 -9.53 -9.30
CA VAL A 144 -3.08 -8.57 -8.79
C VAL A 144 -2.55 -7.69 -9.92
N LEU A 145 -2.23 -8.29 -11.08
CA LEU A 145 -1.72 -7.54 -12.22
C LEU A 145 -2.76 -6.53 -12.73
N MET A 146 -4.03 -6.96 -12.87
CA MET A 146 -5.11 -6.06 -13.29
C MET A 146 -5.31 -4.88 -12.32
N ALA A 147 -5.26 -5.12 -11.01
CA ALA A 147 -5.33 -4.03 -10.03
C ALA A 147 -4.17 -3.03 -10.20
N CYS A 148 -2.94 -3.52 -10.34
CA CYS A 148 -1.77 -2.67 -10.56
C CYS A 148 -1.89 -1.84 -11.85
N VAL A 149 -2.37 -2.44 -12.93
CA VAL A 149 -2.56 -1.77 -14.23
C VAL A 149 -3.66 -0.72 -14.14
N PHE A 150 -4.81 -1.07 -13.54
CA PHE A 150 -5.94 -0.14 -13.41
C PHE A 150 -5.54 1.14 -12.67
N TYR A 151 -4.83 0.99 -11.54
CA TYR A 151 -4.37 2.14 -10.76
C TYR A 151 -3.09 2.78 -11.31
N GLY A 152 -2.39 2.12 -12.23
CA GLY A 152 -1.09 2.58 -12.74
C GLY A 152 -0.03 2.71 -11.64
N MET A 153 -0.10 1.88 -10.59
CA MET A 153 0.75 1.95 -9.41
C MET A 153 1.67 0.73 -9.27
N PRO A 154 2.88 0.90 -8.72
CA PRO A 154 3.83 -0.20 -8.52
C PRO A 154 3.42 -1.10 -7.36
N ILE A 155 4.04 -2.28 -7.30
CA ILE A 155 3.81 -3.30 -6.28
C ILE A 155 5.11 -3.71 -5.60
N LEU A 156 5.10 -3.75 -4.27
CA LEU A 156 6.11 -4.40 -3.43
C LEU A 156 5.56 -5.74 -2.95
N ALA A 157 6.10 -6.83 -3.45
CA ALA A 157 5.68 -8.17 -3.07
C ALA A 157 6.79 -8.94 -2.33
N GLU A 158 6.40 -9.92 -1.52
CA GLU A 158 7.34 -10.87 -0.96
C GLU A 158 8.02 -11.68 -2.06
N ASN A 159 9.35 -11.76 -2.05
CA ASN A 159 10.10 -12.52 -3.04
C ASN A 159 10.49 -13.93 -2.58
N ASN A 160 10.14 -14.32 -1.36
CA ASN A 160 10.28 -15.71 -0.88
C ASN A 160 9.35 -16.67 -1.65
N LYS A 161 8.28 -16.14 -2.25
CA LYS A 161 7.34 -16.83 -3.12
C LYS A 161 7.33 -16.13 -4.48
N PRO A 162 8.29 -16.41 -5.36
CA PRO A 162 8.60 -15.53 -6.49
C PRO A 162 7.68 -15.71 -7.71
N ARG A 163 6.76 -16.68 -7.75
CA ARG A 163 5.93 -16.98 -8.93
C ARG A 163 5.13 -15.79 -9.42
N LEU A 164 4.54 -15.01 -8.52
CA LEU A 164 3.84 -13.74 -8.87
C LEU A 164 4.79 -12.78 -9.61
N LEU A 165 5.99 -12.57 -9.07
CA LEU A 165 6.97 -11.64 -9.65
C LEU A 165 7.46 -12.10 -11.03
N TYR A 166 7.66 -13.40 -11.20
CA TYR A 166 7.96 -13.98 -12.51
C TYR A 166 6.79 -13.87 -13.49
N HIS A 167 5.55 -14.00 -13.01
CA HIS A 167 4.35 -13.78 -13.83
C HIS A 167 4.31 -12.34 -14.35
N ILE A 168 4.46 -11.36 -13.46
CA ILE A 168 4.51 -9.93 -13.79
C ILE A 168 5.63 -9.64 -14.82
N LYS A 169 6.83 -10.20 -14.60
CA LYS A 169 7.97 -10.03 -15.52
C LYS A 169 7.67 -10.64 -16.90
N ARG A 170 7.17 -11.88 -16.95
CA ARG A 170 6.87 -12.58 -18.24
C ARG A 170 5.81 -11.86 -19.07
N ARG A 171 4.86 -11.17 -18.40
CA ARG A 171 3.83 -10.36 -19.05
C ARG A 171 4.36 -8.99 -19.52
N GLY A 172 5.64 -8.70 -19.34
CA GLY A 172 6.25 -7.42 -19.73
C GLY A 172 6.04 -6.28 -18.74
N TYR A 173 5.55 -6.55 -17.53
CA TYR A 173 5.30 -5.55 -16.49
C TYR A 173 6.39 -5.50 -15.41
N ARG A 174 7.62 -5.92 -15.70
CA ARG A 174 8.71 -5.87 -14.71
C ARG A 174 8.87 -4.48 -14.06
N GLY A 175 8.55 -3.40 -14.78
CA GLY A 175 8.61 -2.05 -14.26
C GLY A 175 7.62 -1.76 -13.12
N PHE A 176 6.55 -2.53 -12.99
CA PHE A 176 5.61 -2.44 -11.87
C PHE A 176 6.16 -3.06 -10.58
N SER A 177 7.04 -4.07 -10.67
CA SER A 177 7.60 -4.73 -9.50
C SER A 177 8.70 -3.85 -8.89
N MET A 178 8.43 -3.34 -7.69
CA MET A 178 9.38 -2.52 -6.94
C MET A 178 10.59 -3.36 -6.49
N ASN A 179 11.75 -2.73 -6.49
CA ASN A 179 12.86 -3.22 -5.70
C ASN A 179 12.65 -2.84 -4.23
N ARG A 180 13.24 -3.59 -3.33
CA ARG A 180 13.15 -3.30 -1.89
C ARG A 180 13.63 -1.86 -1.60
N PRO A 181 12.86 -1.10 -0.79
CA PRO A 181 13.11 0.32 -0.59
C PRO A 181 14.29 0.64 0.34
N ASP A 182 14.79 -0.35 1.09
CA ASP A 182 15.87 -0.20 2.06
C ASP A 182 17.28 -0.36 1.45
N LYS A 183 17.38 -0.79 0.19
CA LYS A 183 18.67 -0.97 -0.51
C LYS A 183 18.77 -0.12 -1.78
N THR A 184 19.99 0.26 -2.11
CA THR A 184 20.33 0.83 -3.42
C THR A 184 20.45 -0.28 -4.48
N ILE A 185 20.27 0.07 -5.75
CA ILE A 185 20.32 -0.89 -6.87
C ILE A 185 21.65 -1.67 -6.89
N ASN A 186 22.76 -1.07 -6.51
CA ASN A 186 24.06 -1.73 -6.50
C ASN A 186 24.13 -2.86 -5.46
N ASN A 187 23.38 -2.75 -4.38
CA ASN A 187 23.38 -3.68 -3.25
C ASN A 187 22.29 -4.77 -3.37
N LEU A 188 21.56 -4.80 -4.49
CA LEU A 188 20.57 -5.85 -4.76
C LEU A 188 21.25 -7.12 -5.29
N SER A 189 20.71 -8.28 -4.89
CA SER A 189 21.08 -9.58 -5.47
C SER A 189 20.66 -9.67 -6.94
N SER A 190 21.18 -10.65 -7.66
CA SER A 190 20.81 -10.89 -9.07
C SER A 190 19.30 -11.11 -9.23
N THR A 191 18.70 -11.90 -8.34
CA THR A 191 17.27 -12.19 -8.32
C THR A 191 16.45 -10.94 -8.03
N GLU A 192 16.84 -10.13 -7.03
CA GLU A 192 16.17 -8.87 -6.72
C GLU A 192 16.23 -7.89 -7.91
N LYS A 193 17.35 -7.83 -8.64
CA LYS A 193 17.44 -7.02 -9.88
C LYS A 193 16.53 -7.56 -10.98
N GLU A 194 16.43 -8.87 -11.08
CA GLU A 194 15.67 -9.54 -12.13
C GLU A 194 14.15 -9.40 -11.96
N ILE A 195 13.62 -9.68 -10.78
CA ILE A 195 12.17 -9.73 -10.52
C ILE A 195 11.66 -8.69 -9.53
N GLY A 196 12.53 -8.06 -8.75
CA GLY A 196 12.15 -7.15 -7.67
C GLY A 196 11.70 -7.89 -6.41
N GLY A 197 10.84 -7.22 -5.66
CA GLY A 197 10.30 -7.74 -4.41
C GLY A 197 11.25 -7.59 -3.23
N MET A 198 10.84 -8.12 -2.09
CA MET A 198 11.51 -7.96 -0.81
C MET A 198 11.47 -9.26 -0.02
N PRO A 199 12.61 -9.76 0.50
CA PRO A 199 12.59 -10.88 1.43
C PRO A 199 12.00 -10.42 2.76
N ASN A 200 11.16 -11.24 3.37
CA ASN A 200 10.47 -10.91 4.61
C ASN A 200 10.75 -11.95 5.72
N SER A 201 11.91 -12.60 5.65
CA SER A 201 12.27 -13.74 6.53
C SER A 201 13.23 -13.37 7.66
N SER A 202 14.06 -12.33 7.51
CA SER A 202 15.00 -11.94 8.56
C SER A 202 14.28 -11.25 9.72
N GLU A 203 14.82 -11.34 10.92
CA GLU A 203 14.25 -10.73 12.12
C GLU A 203 14.16 -9.21 11.99
N ASP A 204 15.20 -8.57 11.46
CA ASP A 204 15.23 -7.12 11.22
C ASP A 204 14.08 -6.69 10.28
N MET A 205 13.80 -7.48 9.23
CA MET A 205 12.71 -7.20 8.31
C MET A 205 11.34 -7.36 8.96
N LYS A 206 11.19 -8.36 9.82
CA LYS A 206 9.95 -8.57 10.57
C LYS A 206 9.69 -7.40 11.53
N GLN A 207 10.71 -6.92 12.22
CA GLN A 207 10.61 -5.77 13.12
C GLN A 207 10.32 -4.48 12.34
N ALA A 208 11.01 -4.24 11.23
CA ALA A 208 10.76 -3.08 10.37
C ALA A 208 9.34 -3.07 9.81
N HIS A 209 8.82 -4.23 9.42
CA HIS A 209 7.45 -4.40 8.94
C HIS A 209 6.41 -4.11 10.04
N ALA A 210 6.61 -4.65 11.25
CA ALA A 210 5.74 -4.39 12.38
C ALA A 210 5.76 -2.91 12.79
N ALA A 211 6.94 -2.29 12.86
CA ALA A 211 7.09 -0.87 13.14
C ALA A 211 6.42 0.03 12.09
N ALA A 212 6.41 -0.38 10.82
CA ALA A 212 5.71 0.34 9.77
C ALA A 212 4.19 0.35 10.01
N ILE A 213 3.59 -0.80 10.34
CA ILE A 213 2.17 -0.91 10.67
C ILE A 213 1.84 -0.10 11.93
N GLU A 214 2.64 -0.22 13.00
CA GLU A 214 2.44 0.54 14.25
C GLU A 214 2.45 2.05 14.00
N SER A 215 3.43 2.54 13.25
CA SER A 215 3.54 3.95 12.87
C SER A 215 2.31 4.42 12.07
N TYR A 216 1.81 3.60 11.15
CA TYR A 216 0.61 3.92 10.39
C TYR A 216 -0.64 3.97 11.28
N ILE A 217 -0.83 2.99 12.17
CA ILE A 217 -1.96 2.96 13.11
C ILE A 217 -1.95 4.22 13.97
N ASN A 218 -0.81 4.57 14.55
CA ASN A 218 -0.70 5.72 15.43
C ASN A 218 -1.00 7.05 14.73
N SER A 219 -0.70 7.16 13.44
CA SER A 219 -0.84 8.41 12.67
C SER A 219 -2.16 8.54 11.92
N TYR A 220 -2.74 7.42 11.44
CA TYR A 220 -3.81 7.45 10.43
C TYR A 220 -5.02 6.57 10.76
N VAL A 221 -5.08 5.93 11.93
CA VAL A 221 -6.19 5.06 12.33
C VAL A 221 -6.86 5.60 13.59
N GLY A 222 -8.17 5.41 13.71
CA GLY A 222 -8.98 5.89 14.83
C GLY A 222 -9.16 7.41 14.81
N LEU A 223 -9.53 7.98 15.92
CA LEU A 223 -9.68 9.43 16.08
C LEU A 223 -8.30 10.09 16.08
N LYS A 224 -8.11 11.03 15.16
CA LYS A 224 -6.88 11.80 15.02
C LYS A 224 -6.93 13.08 15.87
N GLU A 225 -5.78 13.72 16.05
CA GLU A 225 -5.65 14.98 16.83
C GLU A 225 -6.48 16.13 16.24
N ASP A 226 -6.74 16.12 14.94
CA ASP A 226 -7.59 17.09 14.25
C ASP A 226 -9.10 16.87 14.45
N GLY A 227 -9.49 15.84 15.21
CA GLY A 227 -10.88 15.48 15.47
C GLY A 227 -11.54 14.67 14.34
N MET A 228 -10.80 14.33 13.28
CA MET A 228 -11.29 13.49 12.18
C MET A 228 -10.88 12.04 12.39
N TYR A 229 -11.73 11.13 11.94
CA TYR A 229 -11.36 9.71 11.90
C TYR A 229 -10.40 9.41 10.75
N GLY A 230 -9.61 8.35 10.90
CA GLY A 230 -8.76 7.85 9.85
C GLY A 230 -9.53 7.21 8.69
N ASP A 231 -8.89 7.12 7.53
CA ASP A 231 -9.48 6.62 6.29
C ASP A 231 -9.14 5.13 6.03
N MET A 232 -9.09 4.34 7.12
CA MET A 232 -8.88 2.88 7.03
C MET A 232 -10.22 2.15 7.15
N TYR A 233 -10.87 1.89 6.01
CA TYR A 233 -12.23 1.35 5.96
C TYR A 233 -12.31 -0.20 5.92
N PHE A 234 -11.18 -0.90 5.92
CA PHE A 234 -11.11 -2.36 5.77
C PHE A 234 -11.09 -3.08 7.13
N ASN A 235 -12.27 -3.36 7.68
CA ASN A 235 -12.41 -4.01 8.98
C ASN A 235 -11.74 -5.38 9.07
N ARG A 236 -11.59 -6.09 7.95
CA ARG A 236 -10.87 -7.36 7.93
C ARG A 236 -9.39 -7.17 8.28
N THR A 237 -8.74 -6.19 7.65
CA THR A 237 -7.33 -5.87 7.93
C THR A 237 -7.16 -5.29 9.34
N LEU A 238 -8.08 -4.43 9.79
CA LEU A 238 -8.08 -3.93 11.17
C LEU A 238 -8.17 -5.09 12.19
N ASN A 239 -9.07 -6.05 11.98
CA ASN A 239 -9.20 -7.24 12.82
C ASN A 239 -7.96 -8.16 12.74
N ASP A 240 -7.28 -8.21 11.61
CA ASP A 240 -6.04 -8.98 11.46
C ASP A 240 -4.91 -8.33 12.27
N TRP A 241 -4.82 -7.00 12.25
CA TRP A 241 -3.87 -6.25 13.07
C TRP A 241 -4.08 -6.43 14.58
N THR A 242 -5.33 -6.58 15.06
CA THR A 242 -5.56 -6.81 16.51
C THR A 242 -4.93 -8.10 17.02
N LYS A 243 -4.74 -9.08 16.15
CA LYS A 243 -4.26 -10.43 16.46
C LYS A 243 -2.82 -10.69 16.03
N PHE A 244 -2.21 -9.72 15.33
CA PHE A 244 -0.90 -9.89 14.69
C PHE A 244 0.18 -10.25 15.71
N LYS A 245 0.96 -11.30 15.40
CA LYS A 245 2.12 -11.74 16.16
C LYS A 245 3.33 -11.88 15.24
N ILE A 246 4.44 -11.23 15.58
CA ILE A 246 5.66 -11.23 14.76
C ILE A 246 6.16 -12.67 14.51
N ASN A 247 6.07 -13.53 15.52
CA ASN A 247 6.60 -14.90 15.45
C ASN A 247 5.68 -15.88 14.74
N ASP A 248 4.41 -15.53 14.48
CA ASP A 248 3.41 -16.41 13.84
C ASP A 248 2.79 -15.76 12.60
N ARG A 249 3.62 -15.12 11.79
CA ARG A 249 3.22 -14.26 10.66
C ARG A 249 2.44 -14.98 9.57
N THR A 250 2.64 -16.27 9.41
CA THR A 250 1.99 -17.07 8.35
C THR A 250 0.46 -17.16 8.45
N LYS A 251 -0.10 -16.66 9.54
CA LYS A 251 -1.55 -16.59 9.77
C LYS A 251 -2.19 -15.25 9.44
N TYR A 252 -1.38 -14.23 9.13
CA TYR A 252 -1.79 -12.83 9.04
C TYR A 252 -1.51 -12.24 7.65
N ASP A 253 -2.07 -12.87 6.60
CA ASP A 253 -1.83 -12.49 5.20
C ASP A 253 -2.20 -11.01 4.94
N ALA A 254 -3.28 -10.49 5.58
CA ALA A 254 -3.69 -9.10 5.45
C ALA A 254 -2.70 -8.13 6.14
N SER A 255 -2.15 -8.50 7.29
CA SER A 255 -1.11 -7.70 7.97
C SER A 255 0.17 -7.66 7.16
N ILE A 256 0.57 -8.79 6.56
CA ILE A 256 1.79 -8.86 5.74
C ILE A 256 1.66 -7.93 4.52
N SER A 257 0.58 -8.08 3.75
CA SER A 257 0.40 -7.28 2.54
C SER A 257 0.19 -5.79 2.84
N SER A 258 -0.57 -5.43 3.87
CA SER A 258 -0.75 -4.02 4.26
C SER A 258 0.55 -3.39 4.76
N GLY A 259 1.36 -4.12 5.54
CA GLY A 259 2.67 -3.63 5.96
C GLY A 259 3.64 -3.42 4.79
N LEU A 260 3.63 -4.30 3.78
CA LEU A 260 4.40 -4.11 2.55
C LEU A 260 3.94 -2.88 1.77
N ALA A 261 2.62 -2.59 1.72
CA ALA A 261 2.11 -1.36 1.10
C ALA A 261 2.61 -0.10 1.84
N ILE A 262 2.60 -0.13 3.18
CA ILE A 262 3.15 0.97 4.00
C ILE A 262 4.65 1.15 3.72
N MET A 263 5.42 0.08 3.71
CA MET A 263 6.86 0.14 3.43
C MET A 263 7.16 0.65 2.02
N ALA A 264 6.36 0.27 1.02
CA ALA A 264 6.45 0.77 -0.35
C ALA A 264 6.23 2.29 -0.43
N CYS A 265 5.37 2.83 0.43
CA CYS A 265 5.01 4.25 0.47
C CYS A 265 5.86 5.09 1.43
N ASN A 266 6.61 4.49 2.36
CA ASN A 266 7.25 5.20 3.48
C ASN A 266 8.16 6.37 3.08
N ARG A 267 8.84 6.30 1.94
CA ARG A 267 9.73 7.39 1.49
C ARG A 267 8.99 8.66 1.10
N ASN A 268 7.71 8.53 0.71
CA ASN A 268 6.89 9.60 0.14
C ASN A 268 5.57 9.79 0.90
N MET A 269 5.36 9.11 2.03
CA MET A 269 4.22 9.41 2.88
C MET A 269 4.38 10.81 3.46
N TYR A 270 3.34 11.64 3.31
CA TYR A 270 3.26 12.92 3.97
C TYR A 270 3.31 12.69 5.48
N LYS A 271 4.38 13.14 6.09
CA LYS A 271 4.47 13.26 7.55
C LYS A 271 4.24 14.73 7.85
N PRO A 272 3.14 15.10 8.56
CA PRO A 272 3.03 16.45 9.07
C PRO A 272 4.25 16.67 9.97
N VAL A 273 5.13 17.54 9.56
CA VAL A 273 6.30 17.90 10.35
C VAL A 273 5.79 18.86 11.40
N ALA A 274 5.63 18.37 12.63
CA ALA A 274 5.08 19.14 13.75
C ALA A 274 5.89 20.39 14.10
N ASN A 275 7.10 20.55 13.61
CA ASN A 275 7.93 21.75 13.75
C ASN A 275 8.96 21.80 12.63
N VAL A 276 8.54 22.15 11.43
CA VAL A 276 9.47 22.89 10.58
C VAL A 276 9.53 24.29 11.19
N GLN A 277 10.54 24.57 11.99
CA GLN A 277 11.13 25.89 11.86
C GLN A 277 11.39 26.05 10.37
N ARG A 278 10.52 26.78 9.70
CA ARG A 278 10.79 27.24 8.35
C ARG A 278 12.10 27.98 8.48
N GLU A 279 13.20 27.34 8.18
CA GLU A 279 14.39 28.06 7.79
C GLU A 279 13.88 29.03 6.75
N LYS A 280 13.94 30.32 7.08
CA LYS A 280 13.56 31.34 6.13
C LYS A 280 14.44 31.05 4.94
N ILE A 281 13.84 30.47 3.88
CA ILE A 281 14.51 30.35 2.60
C ILE A 281 14.84 31.77 2.25
N ASN A 282 16.08 32.13 2.44
CA ASN A 282 16.58 33.44 2.12
C ASN A 282 16.73 33.47 0.60
N LEU A 283 15.58 33.48 -0.07
CA LEU A 283 15.50 33.78 -1.48
C LEU A 283 16.23 35.12 -1.62
N GLY A 284 17.13 35.22 -2.59
CA GLY A 284 17.96 36.41 -2.80
C GLY A 284 17.22 37.75 -2.73
N PHE A 285 15.91 37.75 -2.99
CA PHE A 285 15.00 38.87 -2.77
C PHE A 285 14.93 39.36 -1.31
N ALA A 286 14.99 38.47 -0.31
CA ALA A 286 15.03 38.92 1.08
C ALA A 286 16.35 39.61 1.44
N ARG A 287 17.45 39.21 0.81
CA ARG A 287 18.73 39.91 0.91
C ARG A 287 18.67 41.28 0.23
N TYR A 288 18.08 41.35 -0.95
CA TYR A 288 17.89 42.63 -1.66
C TYR A 288 16.95 43.58 -0.91
N ALA A 289 15.85 43.06 -0.35
CA ALA A 289 14.95 43.88 0.47
C ALA A 289 15.64 44.40 1.73
N ASN A 290 16.43 43.57 2.41
CA ASN A 290 17.20 44.00 3.58
C ASN A 290 18.35 44.96 3.20
N ASN A 291 19.03 44.72 2.10
CA ASN A 291 20.07 45.60 1.58
C ASN A 291 19.47 46.92 1.04
N GLY A 292 18.27 46.84 0.45
CA GLY A 292 17.53 48.00 0.01
C GLY A 292 17.07 48.91 1.17
N ALA A 293 16.64 48.30 2.28
CA ALA A 293 16.36 49.05 3.51
C ALA A 293 17.61 49.68 4.12
N ASN A 294 18.77 49.05 3.90
CA ASN A 294 20.09 49.58 4.28
C ASN A 294 20.80 50.33 3.14
N SER A 295 20.12 50.63 2.05
CA SER A 295 20.70 51.36 0.92
C SER A 295 21.18 52.75 1.30
N LYS A 296 20.81 53.23 2.47
CA LYS A 296 21.41 54.46 3.07
C LYS A 296 22.86 54.25 3.52
N ILE A 297 23.31 53.01 3.59
CA ILE A 297 24.67 52.65 4.07
C ILE A 297 25.61 52.39 2.87
N ILE A 298 25.08 52.22 1.68
CA ILE A 298 25.87 52.02 0.45
C ILE A 298 25.79 53.28 -0.40
N ARG A 299 25.93 54.42 0.24
CA ARG A 299 26.24 55.66 -0.39
C ARG A 299 27.65 56.11 -0.02
#